data_037cc28d90da636fc063fb8d06d829db
#
_entry.id   037cc28d90da636fc063fb8d06d829db
#
_cell.length_a   1.000
_cell.length_b   1.000
_cell.length_c   1.000
_cell.angle_alpha   90.00
_cell.angle_beta   90.00
_cell.angle_gamma   90.00
#
_symmetry.space_group_name_H-M   'P 1'
#
loop_
_entity.id
_entity.type
_entity.pdbx_description
1 polymer ?
#
loop_
_entity_poly.entity_id
_entity_poly.type
_entity_poly.pdbx_seq_one_letter_code
_entity_poly.pdbx_strand_id
1 'polypeptide(L)'
;MNIYEELPPSQIAAEKTYIRSAIFKLLPYKEEAYEHLDNYFCSVLQLLKGFNEISGHQPEVISIISKIAYARTEAKDFDDYRKAILDACGMVERIKESDPNV
;
A
#
# COMPACT_ATOMS: atom_id res chain seq x y z
N MET A 1 24.62 -13.06 4.99
CA MET A 1 23.73 -12.23 4.15
C MET A 1 22.44 -11.97 4.91
N ASN A 2 22.03 -10.74 4.96
CA ASN A 2 20.78 -10.36 5.61
C ASN A 2 19.61 -10.63 4.65
N ILE A 3 18.62 -11.41 5.11
CA ILE A 3 17.44 -11.71 4.29
C ILE A 3 16.60 -10.47 4.01
N TYR A 4 16.86 -9.37 4.73
CA TYR A 4 16.16 -8.10 4.56
C TYR A 4 16.96 -7.10 3.74
N GLU A 5 17.94 -7.57 2.96
CA GLU A 5 18.61 -6.68 2.03
C GLU A 5 17.62 -6.13 1.03
N GLU A 6 17.92 -4.94 0.54
CA GLU A 6 17.02 -4.28 -0.40
C GLU A 6 16.83 -5.13 -1.65
N LEU A 7 15.59 -5.14 -2.13
CA LEU A 7 15.26 -5.85 -3.35
C LEU A 7 15.89 -5.14 -4.56
N PRO A 8 16.29 -5.89 -5.59
CA PRO A 8 16.72 -5.25 -6.83
C PRO A 8 15.56 -4.45 -7.45
N PRO A 9 15.87 -3.40 -8.23
CA PRO A 9 14.84 -2.52 -8.79
C PRO A 9 13.72 -3.24 -9.54
N SER A 10 14.04 -4.30 -10.27
CA SER A 10 13.02 -5.06 -11.00
C SER A 10 12.03 -5.75 -10.08
N GLN A 11 12.49 -6.24 -8.93
CA GLN A 11 11.61 -6.87 -7.96
C GLN A 11 10.77 -5.83 -7.20
N ILE A 12 11.36 -4.67 -6.92
CA ILE A 12 10.62 -3.58 -6.30
C ILE A 12 9.49 -3.12 -7.22
N ALA A 13 9.76 -3.00 -8.52
CA ALA A 13 8.73 -2.62 -9.48
C ALA A 13 7.59 -3.63 -9.51
N ALA A 14 7.89 -4.93 -9.49
CA ALA A 14 6.89 -5.98 -9.46
C ALA A 14 6.05 -5.92 -8.16
N GLU A 15 6.71 -5.69 -7.02
CA GLU A 15 6.03 -5.55 -5.74
C GLU A 15 5.12 -4.33 -5.71
N LYS A 16 5.55 -3.21 -6.29
CA LYS A 16 4.72 -2.01 -6.39
C LYS A 16 3.43 -2.31 -7.16
N THR A 17 3.53 -3.02 -8.26
CA THR A 17 2.36 -3.39 -9.05
C THR A 17 1.42 -4.26 -8.24
N TYR A 18 1.96 -5.24 -7.52
CA TYR A 18 1.18 -6.13 -6.67
C TYR A 18 0.48 -5.34 -5.56
N ILE A 19 1.22 -4.47 -4.88
CA ILE A 19 0.70 -3.68 -3.77
C ILE A 19 -0.41 -2.75 -4.26
N ARG A 20 -0.21 -2.08 -5.39
CA ARG A 20 -1.23 -1.19 -5.95
C ARG A 20 -2.51 -1.95 -6.26
N SER A 21 -2.38 -3.13 -6.86
CA SER A 21 -3.54 -3.97 -7.15
C SER A 21 -4.26 -4.41 -5.89
N ALA A 22 -3.50 -4.77 -4.84
CA ALA A 22 -4.09 -5.16 -3.57
C ALA A 22 -4.86 -4.00 -2.92
N ILE A 23 -4.30 -2.80 -2.95
CA ILE A 23 -4.96 -1.60 -2.42
C ILE A 23 -6.23 -1.30 -3.22
N PHE A 24 -6.16 -1.37 -4.53
CA PHE A 24 -7.29 -1.05 -5.39
C PHE A 24 -8.50 -1.94 -5.10
N LYS A 25 -8.29 -3.19 -4.73
CA LYS A 25 -9.39 -4.11 -4.40
C LYS A 25 -10.22 -3.65 -3.21
N LEU A 26 -9.69 -2.75 -2.40
CA LEU A 26 -10.45 -2.18 -1.30
C LEU A 26 -11.69 -1.40 -1.79
N LEU A 27 -11.69 -0.93 -3.04
CA LEU A 27 -12.84 -0.22 -3.61
C LEU A 27 -14.00 -1.16 -3.88
N PRO A 28 -13.87 -2.18 -4.76
CA PRO A 28 -15.00 -3.07 -5.01
C PRO A 28 -15.42 -3.85 -3.77
N TYR A 29 -14.49 -4.22 -2.91
CA TYR A 29 -14.84 -4.94 -1.69
C TYR A 29 -15.71 -4.09 -0.76
N LYS A 30 -15.42 -2.80 -0.65
CA LYS A 30 -16.24 -1.89 0.14
C LYS A 30 -17.62 -1.70 -0.49
N GLU A 31 -17.66 -1.51 -1.80
CA GLU A 31 -18.90 -1.28 -2.54
C GLU A 31 -19.83 -2.49 -2.46
N GLU A 32 -19.26 -3.70 -2.49
CA GLU A 32 -20.01 -4.95 -2.42
C GLU A 32 -20.30 -5.39 -0.99
N ALA A 33 -19.89 -4.61 0.01
CA ALA A 33 -20.01 -4.94 1.42
C ALA A 33 -19.42 -6.31 1.77
N TYR A 34 -18.21 -6.55 1.26
CA TYR A 34 -17.51 -7.82 1.51
C TYR A 34 -17.36 -8.06 3.01
N GLU A 35 -17.83 -9.21 3.47
CA GLU A 35 -17.91 -9.50 4.91
C GLU A 35 -16.54 -9.58 5.61
N HIS A 36 -15.47 -9.91 4.87
CA HIS A 36 -14.12 -9.99 5.42
C HIS A 36 -13.27 -8.77 5.09
N LEU A 37 -13.92 -7.63 4.83
CA LEU A 37 -13.22 -6.42 4.43
C LEU A 37 -12.19 -5.98 5.47
N ASP A 38 -12.53 -6.05 6.75
CA ASP A 38 -11.61 -5.62 7.79
C ASP A 38 -10.36 -6.49 7.85
N ASN A 39 -10.54 -7.81 7.68
CA ASN A 39 -9.39 -8.73 7.60
C ASN A 39 -8.52 -8.41 6.39
N TYR A 40 -9.15 -8.04 5.28
CA TYR A 40 -8.41 -7.68 4.08
C TYR A 40 -7.60 -6.39 4.31
N PHE A 41 -8.17 -5.39 4.99
CA PHE A 41 -7.43 -4.19 5.38
C PHE A 41 -6.19 -4.54 6.18
N CYS A 42 -6.32 -5.42 7.17
CA CYS A 42 -5.19 -5.84 7.99
C CYS A 42 -4.11 -6.51 7.14
N SER A 43 -4.50 -7.34 6.18
CA SER A 43 -3.56 -7.99 5.28
C SER A 43 -2.79 -6.98 4.43
N VAL A 44 -3.49 -5.96 3.91
CA VAL A 44 -2.85 -4.91 3.11
C VAL A 44 -1.87 -4.10 3.95
N LEU A 45 -2.25 -3.76 5.18
CA LEU A 45 -1.37 -3.01 6.07
C LEU A 45 -0.13 -3.80 6.43
N GLN A 46 -0.26 -5.12 6.66
CA GLN A 46 0.89 -5.97 6.93
C GLN A 46 1.80 -6.10 5.72
N LEU A 47 1.21 -6.21 4.52
CA LEU A 47 1.97 -6.24 3.28
C LEU A 47 2.81 -4.97 3.13
N LEU A 48 2.24 -3.82 3.43
CA LEU A 48 2.94 -2.54 3.35
C LEU A 48 4.05 -2.43 4.38
N LYS A 49 3.82 -2.91 5.60
CA LYS A 49 4.85 -2.92 6.63
C LYS A 49 6.05 -3.77 6.22
N GLY A 50 5.77 -4.97 5.70
CA GLY A 50 6.83 -5.85 5.22
C GLY A 50 7.60 -5.22 4.07
N PHE A 51 6.89 -4.61 3.13
CA PHE A 51 7.53 -3.94 2.01
C PHE A 51 8.40 -2.78 2.48
N ASN A 52 7.94 -2.01 3.48
CA ASN A 52 8.71 -0.90 4.02
C ASN A 52 10.06 -1.39 4.57
N GLU A 53 10.06 -2.53 5.27
CA GLU A 53 11.29 -3.10 5.82
C GLU A 53 12.27 -3.52 4.74
N ILE A 54 11.79 -4.19 3.69
CA ILE A 54 12.68 -4.73 2.66
C ILE A 54 13.06 -3.69 1.60
N SER A 55 12.36 -2.57 1.52
CA SER A 55 12.65 -1.51 0.55
C SER A 55 13.44 -0.34 1.14
N GLY A 56 13.86 -0.43 2.41
CA GLY A 56 14.72 0.58 3.02
C GLY A 56 13.98 1.69 3.77
N HIS A 57 12.78 1.42 4.26
CA HIS A 57 12.01 2.35 5.11
C HIS A 57 11.74 3.70 4.45
N GLN A 58 11.07 3.66 3.30
CA GLN A 58 10.75 4.88 2.57
C GLN A 58 9.56 5.62 3.19
N PRO A 59 9.65 6.96 3.33
CA PRO A 59 8.55 7.75 3.90
C PRO A 59 7.26 7.65 3.07
N GLU A 60 7.36 7.42 1.77
CA GLU A 60 6.20 7.21 0.91
C GLU A 60 5.34 6.03 1.37
N VAL A 61 5.98 4.96 1.85
CA VAL A 61 5.25 3.79 2.34
C VAL A 61 4.48 4.13 3.60
N ILE A 62 5.08 4.90 4.50
CA ILE A 62 4.38 5.34 5.72
C ILE A 62 3.17 6.20 5.37
N SER A 63 3.30 7.08 4.37
CA SER A 63 2.18 7.90 3.93
C SER A 63 1.05 7.06 3.34
N ILE A 64 1.38 6.01 2.59
CA ILE A 64 0.39 5.09 2.05
C ILE A 64 -0.35 4.38 3.18
N ILE A 65 0.39 3.89 4.17
CA ILE A 65 -0.20 3.22 5.33
C ILE A 65 -1.19 4.16 6.03
N SER A 66 -0.81 5.43 6.20
CA SER A 66 -1.68 6.43 6.83
C SER A 66 -2.96 6.65 6.05
N LYS A 67 -2.88 6.69 4.72
CA LYS A 67 -4.07 6.86 3.88
C LYS A 67 -5.02 5.67 4.00
N ILE A 68 -4.47 4.47 4.02
CA ILE A 68 -5.28 3.25 4.13
C ILE A 68 -5.92 3.17 5.52
N ALA A 69 -5.18 3.50 6.56
CA ALA A 69 -5.72 3.56 7.91
C ALA A 69 -6.86 4.59 8.01
N TYR A 70 -6.70 5.75 7.37
CA TYR A 70 -7.74 6.75 7.30
C TYR A 70 -9.00 6.19 6.63
N ALA A 71 -8.84 5.54 5.49
CA ALA A 71 -9.97 4.96 4.77
C ALA A 71 -10.72 3.95 5.63
N ARG A 72 -9.98 3.18 6.43
CA ARG A 72 -10.58 2.15 7.28
C ARG A 72 -11.42 2.72 8.41
N THR A 73 -10.95 3.77 9.07
CA THR A 73 -11.56 4.21 10.34
C THR A 73 -12.12 5.63 10.34
N GLU A 74 -11.67 6.49 9.42
CA GLU A 74 -11.98 7.92 9.46
C GLU A 74 -12.80 8.41 8.27
N ALA A 75 -12.92 7.62 7.22
CA ALA A 75 -13.66 8.05 6.03
C ALA A 75 -15.11 8.32 6.36
N LYS A 76 -15.62 9.48 5.93
CA LYS A 76 -16.97 9.95 6.26
C LYS A 76 -18.05 9.26 5.43
N ASP A 77 -17.72 8.96 4.17
CA ASP A 77 -18.66 8.34 3.23
C ASP A 77 -17.84 7.60 2.17
N PHE A 78 -18.52 7.00 1.20
CA PHE A 78 -17.85 6.23 0.16
C PHE A 78 -16.98 7.11 -0.73
N ASP A 79 -17.38 8.33 -1.02
CA ASP A 79 -16.58 9.23 -1.85
C ASP A 79 -15.25 9.57 -1.16
N ASP A 80 -15.29 9.84 0.15
CA ASP A 80 -14.11 10.10 0.94
C ASP A 80 -13.20 8.86 0.99
N TYR A 81 -13.81 7.69 1.20
CA TYR A 81 -13.13 6.40 1.18
C TYR A 81 -12.43 6.16 -0.16
N ARG A 82 -13.18 6.35 -1.24
CA ARG A 82 -12.67 6.15 -2.60
C ARG A 82 -11.47 7.06 -2.88
N LYS A 83 -11.57 8.32 -2.50
CA LYS A 83 -10.50 9.27 -2.69
C LYS A 83 -9.23 8.83 -1.95
N ALA A 84 -9.37 8.40 -0.70
CA ALA A 84 -8.22 7.96 0.08
C ALA A 84 -7.55 6.73 -0.56
N ILE A 85 -8.35 5.79 -1.04
CA ILE A 85 -7.80 4.59 -1.69
C ILE A 85 -7.11 4.93 -3.00
N LEU A 86 -7.72 5.79 -3.83
CA LEU A 86 -7.10 6.19 -5.09
C LEU A 86 -5.83 7.01 -4.86
N ASP A 87 -5.82 7.87 -3.83
CA ASP A 87 -4.62 8.60 -3.45
C ASP A 87 -3.51 7.64 -3.04
N ALA A 88 -3.84 6.61 -2.26
CA ALA A 88 -2.87 5.60 -1.86
C ALA A 88 -2.29 4.87 -3.07
N CYS A 89 -3.13 4.49 -4.04
CA CYS A 89 -2.67 3.86 -5.26
C CYS A 89 -1.71 4.76 -6.04
N GLY A 90 -2.03 6.06 -6.13
CA GLY A 90 -1.15 7.03 -6.80
C GLY A 90 0.17 7.19 -6.07
N MET A 91 0.16 7.12 -4.75
CA MET A 91 1.37 7.23 -3.96
C MET A 91 2.32 6.05 -4.15
N VAL A 92 1.79 4.87 -4.48
CA VAL A 92 2.63 3.70 -4.76
C VAL A 92 3.59 3.99 -5.92
N GLU A 93 3.13 4.75 -6.91
CA GLU A 93 3.96 5.10 -8.06
C GLU A 93 5.18 5.93 -7.66
N ARG A 94 5.13 6.63 -6.53
CA ARG A 94 6.22 7.47 -6.06
C ARG A 94 7.28 6.73 -5.25
N ILE A 95 7.04 5.46 -4.94
CA ILE A 95 8.02 4.65 -4.23
C ILE A 95 9.24 4.46 -5.12
N LYS A 96 10.41 4.70 -4.56
CA LYS A 96 11.65 4.61 -5.30
C LYS A 96 12.04 3.16 -5.54
N GLU A 97 12.40 2.85 -6.77
CA GLU A 97 12.76 1.50 -7.17
C GLU A 97 14.26 1.23 -7.06
N SER A 98 15.04 2.28 -6.95
CA SER A 98 16.49 2.16 -6.82
C SER A 98 17.02 3.22 -5.88
N ASP A 99 18.23 2.96 -5.33
CA ASP A 99 18.92 3.93 -4.48
C ASP A 99 19.24 5.17 -5.31
N PRO A 100 18.85 6.37 -4.87
CA PRO A 100 19.12 7.60 -5.60
C PRO A 100 20.62 7.92 -5.72
N ASN A 101 21.45 7.25 -4.94
CA ASN A 101 22.91 7.43 -4.99
C ASN A 101 23.62 6.45 -5.91
N VAL A 102 22.89 5.63 -6.63
CA VAL A 102 23.44 4.63 -7.55
C VAL A 102 23.32 5.11 -8.97
#